data_b3513d429ac23397671b80873d8b0f0c
#
_entry.id   b3513d429ac23397671b80873d8b0f0c
#
_cell.length_a   1.000
_cell.length_b   1.000
_cell.length_c   1.000
_cell.angle_alpha   90.00
_cell.angle_beta   90.00
_cell.angle_gamma   90.00
#
_symmetry.space_group_name_H-M   'P 1'
#
loop_
_entity.id
_entity.type
_entity.pdbx_description
1 polymer ?
#
loop_
_entity_poly.entity_id
_entity_poly.type
_entity_poly.pdbx_seq_one_letter_code
_entity_poly.pdbx_strand_id
1 'polypeptide(L)'
;MSGGPYFDDLAVGQVFDSAPAVTLTAGMAAVHQAIVGDRLRLPLDADLSAAVTGAPAALAHPGLVWDVAIGQTTLATQRVKANLFYRGLVFHRFPVIGDTLYTRTEVVGLRANRPKPGRAPTGLTALRMTTIDQADRLVLDFYRCAMLPASPGWPPDEERAGDDLSGVGADAAAPAHDPTADWDAEAFRRRVPGPHFDAGLAGTVLHSSADVVSSAPELARLTLNIAATHHDSRISGRRLVYGGHTIGLALAQATRMLPNLVTVLGWQSCDHTGPVYEGDTLYSELHVESACPVDNGGALGLRSLVYAVSDSGPDRQVLDWRFTALQF
;
A
#
# COMPACT_ATOMS: atom_id res chain seq x y z
N MET A 1 1.50 -6.34 27.64
CA MET A 1 0.06 -5.95 27.47
C MET A 1 -0.45 -6.59 26.19
N SER A 2 -1.54 -7.32 26.25
CA SER A 2 -2.17 -7.85 25.03
C SER A 2 -2.89 -6.73 24.29
N GLY A 3 -2.60 -6.54 23.01
CA GLY A 3 -3.34 -5.65 22.14
C GLY A 3 -2.62 -4.38 21.66
N GLY A 4 -1.32 -4.26 21.83
CA GLY A 4 -0.51 -3.14 21.34
C GLY A 4 -0.73 -1.81 22.09
N PRO A 5 0.00 -0.75 21.71
CA PRO A 5 -0.04 0.54 22.38
C PRO A 5 -1.34 1.32 22.11
N TYR A 6 -1.71 2.17 23.07
CA TYR A 6 -2.61 3.29 22.87
C TYR A 6 -1.85 4.49 22.31
N PHE A 7 -2.58 5.52 21.88
CA PHE A 7 -1.99 6.76 21.36
C PHE A 7 -1.03 7.41 22.36
N ASP A 8 -1.43 7.45 23.63
CA ASP A 8 -0.68 8.08 24.73
C ASP A 8 0.49 7.24 25.26
N ASP A 9 0.61 5.99 24.83
CA ASP A 9 1.79 5.14 25.10
C ASP A 9 2.95 5.43 24.12
N LEU A 10 2.71 6.22 23.06
CA LEU A 10 3.68 6.48 22.01
C LEU A 10 4.47 7.76 22.23
N ALA A 11 5.72 7.77 21.78
CA ALA A 11 6.60 8.92 21.75
C ALA A 11 7.27 9.07 20.38
N VAL A 12 7.49 10.34 19.94
CA VAL A 12 8.26 10.61 18.72
C VAL A 12 9.68 10.07 18.89
N GLY A 13 10.20 9.40 17.84
CA GLY A 13 11.46 8.67 17.85
C GLY A 13 11.36 7.23 18.37
N GLN A 14 10.21 6.80 18.89
CA GLN A 14 10.00 5.40 19.29
C GLN A 14 10.05 4.49 18.09
N VAL A 15 10.75 3.34 18.23
CA VAL A 15 10.98 2.37 17.16
C VAL A 15 10.32 1.04 17.48
N PHE A 16 9.76 0.41 16.46
CA PHE A 16 9.21 -0.95 16.47
C PHE A 16 9.88 -1.73 15.33
N ASP A 17 10.69 -2.71 15.65
CA ASP A 17 11.48 -3.52 14.71
C ASP A 17 11.48 -5.03 15.06
N SER A 18 10.66 -5.42 16.02
CA SER A 18 10.59 -6.80 16.52
C SER A 18 9.54 -7.67 15.81
N ALA A 19 8.95 -7.20 14.70
CA ALA A 19 8.09 -8.04 13.89
C ALA A 19 8.87 -9.21 13.28
N PRO A 20 8.28 -10.40 13.15
CA PRO A 20 8.93 -11.50 12.46
C PRO A 20 9.32 -11.10 11.03
N ALA A 21 10.51 -11.49 10.61
CA ALA A 21 10.91 -11.40 9.21
C ALA A 21 10.03 -12.30 8.33
N VAL A 22 9.82 -11.90 7.09
CA VAL A 22 8.98 -12.65 6.14
C VAL A 22 9.74 -12.95 4.87
N THR A 23 9.97 -14.22 4.58
CA THR A 23 10.46 -14.65 3.28
C THR A 23 9.31 -14.68 2.27
N LEU A 24 9.45 -13.96 1.17
CA LEU A 24 8.48 -13.95 0.07
C LEU A 24 8.53 -15.29 -0.66
N THR A 25 7.56 -16.15 -0.39
CA THR A 25 7.51 -17.50 -0.98
C THR A 25 6.56 -17.56 -2.19
N ALA A 26 6.77 -18.53 -3.07
CA ALA A 26 5.85 -18.79 -4.18
C ALA A 26 4.41 -19.11 -3.68
N GLY A 27 4.29 -19.74 -2.50
CA GLY A 27 2.99 -20.00 -1.88
C GLY A 27 2.29 -18.69 -1.45
N MET A 28 3.02 -17.75 -0.85
CA MET A 28 2.46 -16.43 -0.52
C MET A 28 2.04 -15.66 -1.78
N ALA A 29 2.87 -15.67 -2.82
CA ALA A 29 2.55 -15.04 -4.09
C ALA A 29 1.27 -15.61 -4.71
N ALA A 30 1.11 -16.94 -4.70
CA ALA A 30 -0.10 -17.60 -5.22
C ALA A 30 -1.36 -17.24 -4.42
N VAL A 31 -1.27 -17.19 -3.08
CA VAL A 31 -2.42 -16.79 -2.22
C VAL A 31 -2.75 -15.32 -2.43
N HIS A 32 -1.75 -14.43 -2.45
CA HIS A 32 -1.95 -13.01 -2.73
C HIS A 32 -2.63 -12.81 -4.08
N GLN A 33 -2.13 -13.49 -5.13
CA GLN A 33 -2.70 -13.48 -6.48
C GLN A 33 -4.16 -13.95 -6.50
N ALA A 34 -4.49 -15.01 -5.76
CA ALA A 34 -5.86 -15.53 -5.67
C ALA A 34 -6.83 -14.56 -4.99
N ILE A 35 -6.33 -13.69 -4.10
CA ILE A 35 -7.15 -12.71 -3.38
C ILE A 35 -7.35 -11.43 -4.20
N VAL A 36 -6.27 -10.86 -4.77
CA VAL A 36 -6.33 -9.55 -5.44
C VAL A 36 -6.56 -9.64 -6.95
N GLY A 37 -6.18 -10.75 -7.59
CA GLY A 37 -6.44 -11.00 -9.01
C GLY A 37 -5.66 -10.10 -9.98
N ASP A 38 -4.52 -9.54 -9.55
CA ASP A 38 -3.70 -8.65 -10.36
C ASP A 38 -3.11 -9.32 -11.60
N ARG A 39 -2.77 -8.54 -12.62
CA ARG A 39 -2.31 -9.01 -13.93
C ARG A 39 -0.93 -8.51 -14.32
N LEU A 40 -0.14 -7.97 -13.40
CA LEU A 40 1.27 -7.64 -13.66
C LEU A 40 2.01 -8.90 -14.13
N ARG A 41 2.70 -8.77 -15.26
CA ARG A 41 3.25 -9.95 -15.96
C ARG A 41 4.51 -10.51 -15.32
N LEU A 42 5.40 -9.62 -14.82
CA LEU A 42 6.68 -10.06 -14.24
C LEU A 42 6.51 -10.94 -12.98
N PRO A 43 5.55 -10.66 -12.07
CA PRO A 43 5.26 -11.57 -10.97
C PRO A 43 4.60 -12.91 -11.37
N LEU A 44 3.91 -12.94 -12.53
CA LEU A 44 3.14 -14.09 -12.96
C LEU A 44 3.96 -15.05 -13.87
N ASP A 45 4.92 -14.51 -14.63
CA ASP A 45 5.72 -15.24 -15.61
C ASP A 45 7.20 -15.19 -15.22
N ALA A 46 7.69 -16.28 -14.63
CA ALA A 46 9.06 -16.36 -14.13
C ALA A 46 10.10 -16.27 -15.27
N ASP A 47 9.81 -16.82 -16.44
CA ASP A 47 10.72 -16.78 -17.60
C ASP A 47 10.78 -15.37 -18.19
N LEU A 48 9.65 -14.67 -18.27
CA LEU A 48 9.62 -13.27 -18.66
C LEU A 48 10.36 -12.40 -17.64
N SER A 49 10.10 -12.62 -16.34
CA SER A 49 10.76 -11.89 -15.26
C SER A 49 12.29 -12.02 -15.35
N ALA A 50 12.80 -13.25 -15.48
CA ALA A 50 14.22 -13.50 -15.62
C ALA A 50 14.81 -12.83 -16.88
N ALA A 51 14.09 -12.88 -18.00
CA ALA A 51 14.54 -12.27 -19.25
C ALA A 51 14.59 -10.74 -19.21
N VAL A 52 13.68 -10.11 -18.43
CA VAL A 52 13.58 -8.65 -18.30
C VAL A 52 14.51 -8.14 -17.21
N THR A 53 14.52 -8.76 -16.05
CA THR A 53 15.23 -8.24 -14.87
C THR A 53 16.65 -8.79 -14.69
N GLY A 54 16.98 -9.90 -15.38
CA GLY A 54 18.22 -10.64 -15.15
C GLY A 54 18.28 -11.35 -13.79
N ALA A 55 17.22 -11.30 -13.00
CA ALA A 55 17.18 -11.89 -11.67
C ALA A 55 17.03 -13.43 -11.72
N PRO A 56 17.56 -14.17 -10.72
CA PRO A 56 17.51 -15.63 -10.70
C PRO A 56 16.14 -16.23 -10.36
N ALA A 57 15.19 -15.39 -9.92
CA ALA A 57 13.84 -15.80 -9.54
C ALA A 57 12.81 -14.75 -10.01
N ALA A 58 11.54 -15.12 -10.03
CA ALA A 58 10.45 -14.21 -10.41
C ALA A 58 10.41 -12.99 -9.50
N LEU A 59 10.13 -11.83 -10.09
CA LEU A 59 9.89 -10.60 -9.35
C LEU A 59 8.73 -10.81 -8.38
N ALA A 60 8.90 -10.38 -7.14
CA ALA A 60 7.78 -10.37 -6.21
C ALA A 60 6.76 -9.32 -6.63
N HIS A 61 5.47 -9.65 -6.51
CA HIS A 61 4.41 -8.67 -6.79
C HIS A 61 4.56 -7.45 -5.88
N PRO A 62 4.59 -6.20 -6.41
CA PRO A 62 4.80 -5.01 -5.60
C PRO A 62 3.76 -4.88 -4.48
N GLY A 63 2.50 -5.29 -4.75
CA GLY A 63 1.43 -5.37 -3.75
C GLY A 63 1.76 -6.28 -2.58
N LEU A 64 2.30 -7.46 -2.84
CA LEU A 64 2.73 -8.38 -1.79
C LEU A 64 3.86 -7.76 -0.93
N VAL A 65 4.78 -7.05 -1.58
CA VAL A 65 5.92 -6.41 -0.89
C VAL A 65 5.45 -5.33 0.08
N TRP A 66 4.63 -4.37 -0.38
CA TRP A 66 4.13 -3.33 0.54
C TRP A 66 3.14 -3.88 1.57
N ASP A 67 2.34 -4.90 1.24
CA ASP A 67 1.40 -5.50 2.19
C ASP A 67 2.13 -6.21 3.34
N VAL A 68 3.23 -6.91 3.06
CA VAL A 68 4.11 -7.49 4.08
C VAL A 68 4.76 -6.38 4.93
N ALA A 69 5.31 -5.35 4.29
CA ALA A 69 5.91 -4.22 4.98
C ALA A 69 4.89 -3.55 5.92
N ILE A 70 3.68 -3.26 5.44
CA ILE A 70 2.61 -2.67 6.24
C ILE A 70 2.17 -3.62 7.37
N GLY A 71 2.07 -4.92 7.11
CA GLY A 71 1.72 -5.92 8.11
C GLY A 71 2.70 -5.94 9.27
N GLN A 72 4.01 -5.93 9.00
CA GLN A 72 5.07 -5.87 10.02
C GLN A 72 5.00 -4.60 10.88
N THR A 73 4.45 -3.49 10.37
CA THR A 73 4.27 -2.25 11.14
C THR A 73 3.13 -2.29 12.14
N THR A 74 2.26 -3.30 12.09
CA THR A 74 1.07 -3.36 12.93
C THR A 74 1.36 -3.63 14.41
N LEU A 75 2.60 -3.91 14.79
CA LEU A 75 3.04 -3.87 16.19
C LEU A 75 2.73 -2.52 16.86
N ALA A 76 2.97 -1.42 16.14
CA ALA A 76 2.67 -0.07 16.61
C ALA A 76 1.18 0.29 16.53
N THR A 77 0.37 -0.46 15.75
CA THR A 77 -0.99 -0.05 15.39
C THR A 77 -2.02 -1.15 15.52
N GLN A 78 -1.85 -2.10 16.46
CA GLN A 78 -2.83 -3.18 16.70
C GLN A 78 -4.23 -2.64 17.01
N ARG A 79 -4.32 -1.47 17.68
CA ARG A 79 -5.56 -0.80 18.08
C ARG A 79 -6.10 0.20 17.06
N VAL A 80 -5.56 0.20 15.84
CA VAL A 80 -5.94 1.19 14.83
C VAL A 80 -7.46 1.27 14.63
N LYS A 81 -7.97 2.49 14.59
CA LYS A 81 -9.36 2.80 14.25
C LYS A 81 -9.54 3.05 12.75
N ALA A 82 -8.57 3.73 12.14
CA ALA A 82 -8.49 3.98 10.70
C ALA A 82 -7.05 4.28 10.32
N ASN A 83 -6.63 3.83 9.15
CA ASN A 83 -5.47 4.38 8.47
C ASN A 83 -5.98 5.51 7.56
N LEU A 84 -5.42 6.71 7.71
CA LEU A 84 -5.91 7.89 7.00
C LEU A 84 -5.23 8.03 5.66
N PHE A 85 -3.89 7.94 5.66
CA PHE A 85 -3.12 8.11 4.44
C PHE A 85 -1.78 7.36 4.47
N TYR A 86 -1.25 7.17 3.27
CA TYR A 86 0.17 6.89 3.00
C TYR A 86 0.75 8.01 2.15
N ARG A 87 2.06 8.27 2.31
CA ARG A 87 2.80 9.28 1.55
C ARG A 87 4.18 8.76 1.17
N GLY A 88 4.64 9.17 -0.02
CA GLY A 88 6.01 9.01 -0.45
C GLY A 88 6.52 7.58 -0.44
N LEU A 89 5.70 6.58 -0.83
CA LEU A 89 6.19 5.22 -0.97
C LEU A 89 7.11 5.13 -2.20
N VAL A 90 8.33 4.68 -1.98
CA VAL A 90 9.34 4.54 -3.02
C VAL A 90 9.94 3.15 -2.96
N PHE A 91 9.99 2.47 -4.11
CA PHE A 91 10.80 1.28 -4.29
C PHE A 91 12.25 1.69 -4.58
N HIS A 92 13.15 1.37 -3.68
CA HIS A 92 14.60 1.51 -3.90
C HIS A 92 15.19 0.28 -4.57
N ARG A 93 14.47 -0.84 -4.51
CA ARG A 93 14.80 -2.13 -5.06
C ARG A 93 13.54 -2.97 -5.21
N PHE A 94 13.47 -3.77 -6.23
CA PHE A 94 12.43 -4.77 -6.42
C PHE A 94 12.92 -6.14 -5.92
N PRO A 95 12.34 -6.68 -4.84
CA PRO A 95 12.70 -8.01 -4.36
C PRO A 95 12.15 -9.11 -5.28
N VAL A 96 12.78 -10.28 -5.20
CA VAL A 96 12.34 -11.50 -5.90
C VAL A 96 11.76 -12.51 -4.93
N ILE A 97 11.08 -13.52 -5.45
CA ILE A 97 10.63 -14.66 -4.66
C ILE A 97 11.87 -15.36 -4.06
N GLY A 98 11.89 -15.52 -2.74
CA GLY A 98 13.02 -15.99 -1.95
C GLY A 98 13.68 -14.92 -1.09
N ASP A 99 13.51 -13.64 -1.41
CA ASP A 99 13.98 -12.56 -0.55
C ASP A 99 13.20 -12.51 0.78
N THR A 100 13.89 -12.12 1.85
CA THR A 100 13.30 -11.98 3.20
C THR A 100 13.24 -10.52 3.59
N LEU A 101 12.07 -10.05 4.02
CA LEU A 101 11.82 -8.65 4.36
C LEU A 101 11.81 -8.42 5.87
N TYR A 102 12.41 -7.31 6.27
CA TYR A 102 12.46 -6.78 7.63
C TYR A 102 12.00 -5.33 7.61
N THR A 103 11.02 -4.97 8.43
CA THR A 103 10.51 -3.60 8.47
C THR A 103 10.70 -2.97 9.84
N ARG A 104 11.37 -1.83 9.85
CA ARG A 104 11.48 -0.93 11.00
C ARG A 104 10.41 0.15 10.88
N THR A 105 9.70 0.40 11.96
CA THR A 105 8.68 1.45 12.07
C THR A 105 9.12 2.46 13.11
N GLU A 106 9.12 3.75 12.77
CA GLU A 106 9.45 4.84 13.66
C GLU A 106 8.29 5.82 13.79
N VAL A 107 7.97 6.22 15.01
CA VAL A 107 7.00 7.29 15.27
C VAL A 107 7.66 8.64 14.95
N VAL A 108 7.14 9.34 13.93
CA VAL A 108 7.70 10.60 13.46
C VAL A 108 6.85 11.83 13.79
N GLY A 109 5.63 11.60 14.29
CA GLY A 109 4.76 12.69 14.74
C GLY A 109 3.51 12.19 15.44
N LEU A 110 3.02 12.96 16.40
CA LEU A 110 1.86 12.64 17.21
C LEU A 110 0.96 13.87 17.33
N ARG A 111 -0.35 13.70 17.12
CA ARG A 111 -1.33 14.77 17.30
C ARG A 111 -2.62 14.26 17.93
N ALA A 112 -2.98 14.78 19.09
CA ALA A 112 -4.28 14.50 19.70
C ALA A 112 -5.43 15.03 18.84
N ASN A 113 -6.48 14.25 18.67
CA ASN A 113 -7.69 14.73 18.03
C ASN A 113 -8.51 15.61 18.98
N ARG A 114 -9.18 16.61 18.45
CA ARG A 114 -10.11 17.44 19.23
C ARG A 114 -11.18 16.53 19.86
N PRO A 115 -11.48 16.72 21.16
CA PRO A 115 -12.51 15.97 21.84
C PRO A 115 -13.87 16.10 21.13
N LYS A 116 -14.60 14.99 21.06
CA LYS A 116 -15.98 14.98 20.54
C LYS A 116 -16.90 14.44 21.63
N PRO A 117 -18.03 15.12 21.94
CA PRO A 117 -18.98 14.64 22.94
C PRO A 117 -19.42 13.19 22.68
N GLY A 118 -19.39 12.36 23.71
CA GLY A 118 -19.82 10.95 23.65
C GLY A 118 -18.87 10.01 22.88
N ARG A 119 -17.67 10.46 22.47
CA ARG A 119 -16.65 9.62 21.82
C ARG A 119 -15.40 9.50 22.69
N ALA A 120 -14.84 8.28 22.74
CA ALA A 120 -13.55 8.07 23.38
C ALA A 120 -12.46 8.87 22.68
N PRO A 121 -11.48 9.45 23.44
CA PRO A 121 -10.37 10.19 22.87
C PRO A 121 -9.56 9.35 21.89
N THR A 122 -9.00 10.03 20.88
CA THR A 122 -8.12 9.42 19.88
C THR A 122 -7.02 10.38 19.50
N GLY A 123 -5.95 9.86 18.89
CA GLY A 123 -4.91 10.68 18.29
C GLY A 123 -4.45 10.14 16.96
N LEU A 124 -3.72 10.96 16.22
CA LEU A 124 -3.08 10.65 14.96
C LEU A 124 -1.61 10.34 15.22
N THR A 125 -1.15 9.22 14.69
CA THR A 125 0.25 8.79 14.78
C THR A 125 0.81 8.71 13.36
N ALA A 126 1.76 9.59 13.07
CA ALA A 126 2.56 9.54 11.84
C ALA A 126 3.74 8.59 12.05
N LEU A 127 3.91 7.67 11.12
CA LEU A 127 4.91 6.62 11.16
C LEU A 127 5.74 6.66 9.88
N ARG A 128 7.07 6.47 10.00
CA ARG A 128 7.96 6.14 8.89
C ARG A 128 8.25 4.65 8.92
N MET A 129 8.12 4.01 7.77
CA MET A 129 8.43 2.60 7.57
C MET A 129 9.61 2.46 6.63
N THR A 130 10.62 1.72 7.06
CA THR A 130 11.80 1.39 6.26
C THR A 130 11.93 -0.12 6.20
N THR A 131 11.87 -0.68 5.00
CA THR A 131 11.96 -2.13 4.76
C THR A 131 13.28 -2.45 4.07
N ILE A 132 14.02 -3.41 4.60
CA ILE A 132 15.25 -3.95 4.04
C ILE A 132 15.10 -5.43 3.70
N ASP A 133 15.99 -5.94 2.87
CA ASP A 133 16.11 -7.38 2.60
C ASP A 133 17.14 -8.07 3.50
N GLN A 134 17.37 -9.36 3.32
CA GLN A 134 18.34 -10.20 4.07
C GLN A 134 19.80 -9.80 3.91
N ALA A 135 20.11 -8.88 2.99
CA ALA A 135 21.46 -8.34 2.77
C ALA A 135 21.54 -6.87 3.19
N ASP A 136 20.62 -6.42 4.06
CA ASP A 136 20.51 -5.05 4.57
C ASP A 136 20.33 -3.99 3.45
N ARG A 137 19.83 -4.39 2.27
CA ARG A 137 19.58 -3.47 1.16
C ARG A 137 18.20 -2.87 1.28
N LEU A 138 18.08 -1.56 1.13
CA LEU A 138 16.82 -0.84 1.19
C LEU A 138 15.88 -1.30 0.07
N VAL A 139 14.67 -1.70 0.44
CA VAL A 139 13.60 -2.14 -0.47
C VAL A 139 12.54 -1.06 -0.59
N LEU A 140 11.93 -0.65 0.54
CA LEU A 140 10.88 0.36 0.60
C LEU A 140 11.16 1.39 1.68
N ASP A 141 10.79 2.63 1.41
CA ASP A 141 10.65 3.71 2.40
C ASP A 141 9.33 4.44 2.16
N PHE A 142 8.56 4.68 3.20
CA PHE A 142 7.28 5.37 3.09
C PHE A 142 6.75 5.82 4.45
N TYR A 143 5.71 6.67 4.40
CA TYR A 143 5.05 7.18 5.58
C TYR A 143 3.57 6.81 5.60
N ARG A 144 3.01 6.68 6.80
CA ARG A 144 1.56 6.57 6.99
C ARG A 144 1.09 7.33 8.23
N CYS A 145 -0.20 7.64 8.25
CA CYS A 145 -0.86 8.20 9.41
C CYS A 145 -2.01 7.31 9.86
N ALA A 146 -1.93 6.83 11.09
CA ALA A 146 -2.93 5.99 11.71
C ALA A 146 -3.65 6.72 12.84
N MET A 147 -4.97 6.53 12.97
CA MET A 147 -5.74 6.97 14.10
C MET A 147 -5.82 5.88 15.16
N LEU A 148 -5.32 6.16 16.36
CA LEU A 148 -5.33 5.25 17.50
C LEU A 148 -6.25 5.77 18.62
N PRO A 149 -6.89 4.88 19.39
CA PRO A 149 -7.58 5.27 20.61
C PRO A 149 -6.56 5.70 21.67
N ALA A 150 -6.91 6.63 22.52
CA ALA A 150 -6.20 6.88 23.77
C ALA A 150 -6.61 5.84 24.85
N SER A 151 -5.78 5.70 25.87
CA SER A 151 -6.06 4.82 27.01
C SER A 151 -7.32 5.23 27.79
N PRO A 152 -8.02 4.31 28.45
CA PRO A 152 -9.16 4.67 29.26
C PRO A 152 -8.78 5.66 30.37
N GLY A 153 -9.50 6.78 30.43
CA GLY A 153 -9.25 7.84 31.41
C GLY A 153 -8.16 8.85 31.04
N TRP A 154 -7.54 8.73 29.85
CA TRP A 154 -6.61 9.73 29.35
C TRP A 154 -7.33 11.08 29.17
N PRO A 155 -6.90 12.17 29.89
CA PRO A 155 -7.51 13.46 29.71
C PRO A 155 -7.06 14.04 28.37
N PRO A 156 -7.98 14.56 27.53
CA PRO A 156 -7.58 15.34 26.37
C PRO A 156 -6.98 16.65 26.88
N ASP A 157 -5.66 16.69 26.95
CA ASP A 157 -4.94 17.91 27.36
C ASP A 157 -4.92 18.89 26.19
N GLU A 158 -5.55 20.03 26.35
CA GLU A 158 -5.60 21.08 25.33
C GLU A 158 -4.20 21.69 25.06
N GLU A 159 -3.24 21.58 25.99
CA GLU A 159 -1.87 22.06 25.83
C GLU A 159 -0.98 21.13 24.97
N ARG A 160 -1.37 19.88 24.74
CA ARG A 160 -0.71 19.01 23.75
C ARG A 160 -1.25 19.30 22.34
N ALA A 161 -1.08 20.54 21.88
CA ALA A 161 -1.11 20.87 20.47
C ALA A 161 -0.06 19.97 19.80
N GLY A 162 -0.47 18.88 19.22
CA GLY A 162 0.42 17.91 18.64
C GLY A 162 1.12 18.45 17.40
N ASP A 163 1.99 17.65 16.84
CA ASP A 163 2.81 17.97 15.67
C ASP A 163 1.96 18.37 14.46
N ASP A 164 2.50 19.21 13.59
CA ASP A 164 1.94 19.43 12.27
C ASP A 164 2.27 18.22 11.39
N LEU A 165 1.24 17.44 11.06
CA LEU A 165 1.37 16.25 10.24
C LEU A 165 1.16 16.51 8.73
N SER A 166 0.96 17.77 8.31
CA SER A 166 0.69 18.13 6.91
C SER A 166 1.89 17.88 5.99
N GLY A 167 3.11 18.01 6.51
CA GLY A 167 4.36 17.77 5.79
C GLY A 167 4.87 16.32 5.83
N VAL A 168 4.15 15.40 6.48
CA VAL A 168 4.61 14.01 6.59
C VAL A 168 4.76 13.37 5.21
N GLY A 169 5.97 12.88 4.90
CA GLY A 169 6.32 12.25 3.64
C GLY A 169 6.59 13.21 2.48
N ALA A 170 6.59 14.53 2.70
CA ALA A 170 7.00 15.50 1.68
C ALA A 170 8.49 15.35 1.30
N ASP A 171 9.31 14.86 2.23
CA ASP A 171 10.75 14.66 2.08
C ASP A 171 11.12 13.22 1.65
N ALA A 172 10.16 12.45 1.13
CA ALA A 172 10.44 11.08 0.68
C ALA A 172 11.57 11.10 -0.36
N ALA A 173 12.69 10.46 0.00
CA ALA A 173 13.88 10.46 -0.84
C ALA A 173 13.62 9.62 -2.10
N ALA A 174 13.91 10.18 -3.26
CA ALA A 174 13.98 9.40 -4.49
C ALA A 174 15.05 8.30 -4.36
N PRO A 175 14.95 7.18 -5.09
CA PRO A 175 16.01 6.19 -5.14
C PRO A 175 17.31 6.83 -5.59
N ALA A 176 18.44 6.43 -4.98
CA ALA A 176 19.76 6.91 -5.40
C ALA A 176 20.10 6.52 -6.85
N HIS A 177 19.52 5.40 -7.31
CA HIS A 177 19.60 4.90 -8.68
C HIS A 177 18.22 4.39 -9.08
N ASP A 178 17.87 4.51 -10.36
CA ASP A 178 16.65 3.91 -10.88
C ASP A 178 16.72 2.38 -10.73
N PRO A 179 15.86 1.77 -9.93
CA PRO A 179 15.89 0.32 -9.68
C PRO A 179 15.48 -0.52 -10.90
N THR A 180 15.06 0.12 -12.00
CA THR A 180 14.66 -0.52 -13.26
C THR A 180 15.61 -0.21 -14.42
N ALA A 181 16.69 0.54 -14.19
CA ALA A 181 17.60 1.01 -15.24
C ALA A 181 18.20 -0.13 -16.09
N ASP A 182 18.50 -1.27 -15.45
CA ASP A 182 19.09 -2.43 -16.11
C ASP A 182 18.06 -3.42 -16.69
N TRP A 183 16.76 -3.09 -16.67
CA TRP A 183 15.72 -3.97 -17.18
C TRP A 183 15.66 -3.96 -18.71
N ASP A 184 15.59 -5.13 -19.33
CA ASP A 184 15.51 -5.31 -20.78
C ASP A 184 14.06 -5.11 -21.30
N ALA A 185 13.73 -3.86 -21.68
CA ALA A 185 12.44 -3.51 -22.28
C ALA A 185 12.17 -4.23 -23.61
N GLU A 186 13.22 -4.51 -24.39
CA GLU A 186 13.09 -5.23 -25.66
C GLU A 186 12.73 -6.71 -25.43
N ALA A 187 13.27 -7.34 -24.39
CA ALA A 187 12.87 -8.70 -24.00
C ALA A 187 11.38 -8.72 -23.61
N PHE A 188 10.90 -7.68 -22.91
CA PHE A 188 9.47 -7.55 -22.58
C PHE A 188 8.62 -7.40 -23.86
N ARG A 189 8.94 -6.43 -24.72
CA ARG A 189 8.16 -6.13 -25.95
C ARG A 189 8.11 -7.31 -26.91
N ARG A 190 9.19 -8.10 -27.03
CA ARG A 190 9.23 -9.29 -27.88
C ARG A 190 8.28 -10.39 -27.42
N ARG A 191 8.02 -10.51 -26.12
CA ARG A 191 7.21 -11.58 -25.54
C ARG A 191 5.79 -11.17 -25.20
N VAL A 192 5.55 -9.88 -25.05
CA VAL A 192 4.27 -9.33 -24.61
C VAL A 192 3.62 -8.55 -25.76
N PRO A 193 2.59 -9.09 -26.39
CA PRO A 193 1.85 -8.37 -27.43
C PRO A 193 0.97 -7.29 -26.84
N GLY A 194 0.57 -6.33 -27.67
CA GLY A 194 -0.41 -5.30 -27.34
C GLY A 194 0.21 -3.92 -27.16
N PRO A 195 -0.53 -2.96 -26.61
CA PRO A 195 -0.07 -1.59 -26.47
C PRO A 195 1.09 -1.51 -25.48
N HIS A 196 2.11 -0.77 -25.84
CA HIS A 196 3.22 -0.37 -24.99
C HIS A 196 3.09 1.12 -24.67
N PHE A 197 4.14 1.72 -24.09
CA PHE A 197 4.11 3.12 -23.68
C PHE A 197 3.67 4.05 -24.83
N ASP A 198 2.72 4.92 -24.51
CA ASP A 198 2.23 5.98 -25.38
C ASP A 198 2.01 7.26 -24.56
N ALA A 199 2.78 8.31 -24.92
CA ALA A 199 2.63 9.62 -24.29
C ALA A 199 1.23 10.25 -24.52
N GLY A 200 0.51 9.81 -25.55
CA GLY A 200 -0.86 10.24 -25.84
C GLY A 200 -1.90 9.79 -24.80
N LEU A 201 -1.54 8.90 -23.89
CA LEU A 201 -2.41 8.48 -22.77
C LEU A 201 -2.65 9.61 -21.74
N ALA A 202 -1.77 10.60 -21.66
CA ALA A 202 -1.91 11.70 -20.69
C ALA A 202 -3.25 12.43 -20.87
N GLY A 203 -3.94 12.68 -19.77
CA GLY A 203 -5.26 13.32 -19.73
C GLY A 203 -6.44 12.37 -19.98
N THR A 204 -6.20 11.06 -20.21
CA THR A 204 -7.30 10.09 -20.38
C THR A 204 -7.85 9.64 -19.03
N VAL A 205 -9.13 9.25 -19.02
CA VAL A 205 -9.82 8.63 -17.88
C VAL A 205 -10.36 7.28 -18.34
N LEU A 206 -10.03 6.23 -17.61
CA LEU A 206 -10.43 4.86 -17.88
C LEU A 206 -11.33 4.36 -16.74
N HIS A 207 -12.32 3.52 -17.08
CA HIS A 207 -13.26 2.96 -16.11
C HIS A 207 -13.11 1.45 -16.04
N SER A 208 -12.96 0.92 -14.81
CA SER A 208 -12.81 -0.51 -14.60
C SER A 208 -14.15 -1.26 -14.52
N SER A 209 -14.10 -2.56 -14.74
CA SER A 209 -15.10 -3.48 -14.20
C SER A 209 -14.96 -3.55 -12.67
N ALA A 210 -16.04 -3.92 -11.99
CA ALA A 210 -16.06 -4.04 -10.53
C ALA A 210 -15.56 -5.40 -10.04
N ASP A 211 -15.09 -5.44 -8.79
CA ASP A 211 -14.68 -6.65 -8.08
C ASP A 211 -15.28 -6.68 -6.67
N VAL A 212 -15.67 -7.87 -6.22
CA VAL A 212 -16.13 -8.07 -4.84
C VAL A 212 -14.95 -8.22 -3.89
N VAL A 213 -15.00 -7.55 -2.75
CA VAL A 213 -14.04 -7.72 -1.66
C VAL A 213 -14.30 -9.04 -0.95
N SER A 214 -13.40 -10.00 -1.06
CA SER A 214 -13.48 -11.31 -0.42
C SER A 214 -12.14 -11.73 0.17
N SER A 215 -12.14 -12.68 1.12
CA SER A 215 -10.91 -13.18 1.75
C SER A 215 -10.07 -12.10 2.46
N ALA A 216 -10.74 -11.09 3.02
CA ALA A 216 -10.06 -9.98 3.68
C ALA A 216 -9.24 -10.41 4.92
N PRO A 217 -9.74 -11.31 5.81
CA PRO A 217 -8.93 -11.83 6.92
C PRO A 217 -7.75 -12.69 6.47
N GLU A 218 -7.87 -13.36 5.32
CA GLU A 218 -6.81 -14.20 4.75
C GLU A 218 -5.63 -13.32 4.33
N LEU A 219 -5.88 -12.21 3.63
CA LEU A 219 -4.83 -11.26 3.26
C LEU A 219 -4.16 -10.65 4.48
N ALA A 220 -4.94 -10.26 5.51
CA ALA A 220 -4.38 -9.73 6.75
C ALA A 220 -3.47 -10.76 7.44
N ARG A 221 -3.86 -12.03 7.50
CA ARG A 221 -3.03 -13.11 8.08
C ARG A 221 -1.79 -13.40 7.25
N LEU A 222 -1.93 -13.43 5.90
CA LEU A 222 -0.83 -13.66 4.97
C LEU A 222 0.32 -12.68 5.17
N THR A 223 -0.02 -11.44 5.49
CA THR A 223 0.92 -10.31 5.58
C THR A 223 1.29 -9.95 7.02
N LEU A 224 0.98 -10.78 8.00
CA LEU A 224 1.21 -10.57 9.44
C LEU A 224 0.53 -9.30 10.00
N ASN A 225 -0.54 -8.83 9.36
CA ASN A 225 -1.31 -7.71 9.87
C ASN A 225 -2.15 -8.16 11.08
N ILE A 226 -1.78 -7.69 12.27
CA ILE A 226 -2.42 -8.05 13.55
C ILE A 226 -3.37 -6.97 14.08
N ALA A 227 -3.71 -5.97 13.27
CA ALA A 227 -4.67 -4.95 13.67
C ALA A 227 -6.06 -5.58 13.91
N ALA A 228 -6.55 -5.47 15.14
CA ALA A 228 -7.73 -6.21 15.61
C ALA A 228 -8.98 -5.93 14.77
N THR A 229 -9.12 -4.74 14.21
CA THR A 229 -10.26 -4.32 13.40
C THR A 229 -10.41 -5.13 12.09
N HIS A 230 -9.32 -5.77 11.61
CA HIS A 230 -9.34 -6.59 10.38
C HIS A 230 -9.71 -8.05 10.67
N HIS A 231 -9.72 -8.47 11.93
CA HIS A 231 -9.96 -9.85 12.35
C HIS A 231 -11.25 -10.04 13.13
N ASP A 232 -11.64 -9.04 13.95
CA ASP A 232 -12.75 -9.15 14.88
C ASP A 232 -13.81 -8.08 14.63
N SER A 233 -14.98 -8.50 14.13
CA SER A 233 -16.10 -7.60 13.85
C SER A 233 -16.66 -6.89 15.09
N ARG A 234 -16.39 -7.40 16.30
CA ARG A 234 -16.83 -6.77 17.55
C ARG A 234 -16.13 -5.45 17.84
N ILE A 235 -14.97 -5.20 17.21
CA ILE A 235 -14.19 -3.97 17.41
C ILE A 235 -14.88 -2.75 16.80
N SER A 236 -15.56 -2.92 15.66
CA SER A 236 -16.19 -1.82 14.89
C SER A 236 -17.62 -2.14 14.41
N GLY A 237 -18.22 -3.21 14.93
CA GLY A 237 -19.55 -3.68 14.51
C GLY A 237 -19.53 -4.49 13.21
N ARG A 238 -18.72 -4.10 12.23
CA ARG A 238 -18.41 -4.85 11.00
C ARG A 238 -16.90 -4.97 10.87
N ARG A 239 -16.40 -6.08 10.27
CA ARG A 239 -14.97 -6.24 10.03
C ARG A 239 -14.52 -5.24 8.97
N LEU A 240 -13.64 -4.30 9.37
CA LEU A 240 -13.03 -3.35 8.46
C LEU A 240 -11.99 -4.07 7.60
N VAL A 241 -12.06 -3.88 6.31
CA VAL A 241 -11.09 -4.44 5.37
C VAL A 241 -9.74 -3.72 5.52
N TYR A 242 -8.66 -4.48 5.43
CA TYR A 242 -7.31 -3.95 5.41
C TYR A 242 -7.11 -3.04 4.17
N GLY A 243 -6.54 -1.84 4.37
CA GLY A 243 -6.40 -0.86 3.29
C GLY A 243 -5.59 -1.35 2.09
N GLY A 244 -4.58 -2.20 2.31
CA GLY A 244 -3.81 -2.85 1.24
C GLY A 244 -4.67 -3.71 0.31
N HIS A 245 -5.74 -4.33 0.82
CA HIS A 245 -6.69 -5.07 -0.02
C HIS A 245 -7.40 -4.15 -1.03
N THR A 246 -7.87 -2.98 -0.58
CA THR A 246 -8.48 -1.98 -1.47
C THR A 246 -7.49 -1.50 -2.53
N ILE A 247 -6.24 -1.26 -2.13
CA ILE A 247 -5.15 -0.86 -3.05
C ILE A 247 -4.83 -1.99 -4.03
N GLY A 248 -4.78 -3.25 -3.56
CA GLY A 248 -4.53 -4.42 -4.40
C GLY A 248 -5.59 -4.61 -5.48
N LEU A 249 -6.89 -4.47 -5.13
CA LEU A 249 -7.98 -4.50 -6.11
C LEU A 249 -7.91 -3.31 -7.07
N ALA A 250 -7.56 -2.11 -6.59
CA ALA A 250 -7.38 -0.94 -7.47
C ALA A 250 -6.23 -1.16 -8.48
N LEU A 251 -5.12 -1.78 -8.07
CA LEU A 251 -4.04 -2.16 -8.98
C LEU A 251 -4.49 -3.22 -9.97
N ALA A 252 -5.19 -4.25 -9.53
CA ALA A 252 -5.75 -5.29 -10.41
C ALA A 252 -6.69 -4.69 -11.47
N GLN A 253 -7.47 -3.69 -11.09
CA GLN A 253 -8.32 -2.92 -12.01
C GLN A 253 -7.48 -2.09 -12.98
N ALA A 254 -6.45 -1.41 -12.50
CA ALA A 254 -5.54 -0.63 -13.36
C ALA A 254 -4.82 -1.51 -14.38
N THR A 255 -4.37 -2.71 -14.01
CA THR A 255 -3.70 -3.65 -14.94
C THR A 255 -4.65 -4.28 -15.95
N ARG A 256 -5.97 -4.24 -15.73
CA ARG A 256 -6.95 -4.60 -16.76
C ARG A 256 -7.17 -3.48 -17.78
N MET A 257 -7.13 -2.22 -17.32
CA MET A 257 -7.29 -1.04 -18.16
C MET A 257 -6.02 -0.70 -18.94
N LEU A 258 -4.86 -0.95 -18.34
CA LEU A 258 -3.52 -0.75 -18.91
C LEU A 258 -2.74 -2.08 -18.84
N PRO A 259 -2.99 -3.03 -19.76
CA PRO A 259 -2.59 -4.44 -19.58
C PRO A 259 -1.09 -4.71 -19.63
N ASN A 260 -0.27 -3.75 -20.06
CA ASN A 260 1.18 -3.88 -20.16
C ASN A 260 1.92 -2.95 -19.19
N LEU A 261 1.30 -2.57 -18.08
CA LEU A 261 2.04 -2.03 -16.94
C LEU A 261 3.07 -3.04 -16.48
N VAL A 262 4.31 -2.58 -16.28
CA VAL A 262 5.45 -3.45 -15.90
C VAL A 262 5.51 -3.62 -14.40
N THR A 263 5.48 -2.50 -13.66
CA THR A 263 5.49 -2.45 -12.20
C THR A 263 5.04 -1.08 -11.67
N VAL A 264 4.82 -0.99 -10.37
CA VAL A 264 4.62 0.29 -9.66
C VAL A 264 5.97 0.76 -9.11
N LEU A 265 6.37 1.97 -9.46
CA LEU A 265 7.64 2.57 -9.01
C LEU A 265 7.52 3.21 -7.61
N GLY A 266 6.34 3.75 -7.30
CA GLY A 266 6.09 4.42 -6.03
C GLY A 266 4.71 5.08 -5.96
N TRP A 267 4.39 5.65 -4.79
CA TRP A 267 3.15 6.41 -4.56
C TRP A 267 3.48 7.82 -4.09
N GLN A 268 2.82 8.79 -4.64
CA GLN A 268 2.84 10.17 -4.14
C GLN A 268 1.92 10.28 -2.91
N SER A 269 0.70 9.75 -3.05
CA SER A 269 -0.31 9.79 -1.99
C SER A 269 -1.29 8.62 -2.11
N CYS A 270 -1.81 8.18 -0.98
CA CYS A 270 -2.89 7.21 -0.93
C CYS A 270 -3.77 7.55 0.28
N ASP A 271 -4.96 8.07 0.02
CA ASP A 271 -5.90 8.53 1.03
C ASP A 271 -7.10 7.58 1.12
N HIS A 272 -7.30 6.99 2.30
CA HIS A 272 -8.51 6.21 2.58
C HIS A 272 -9.64 7.16 2.95
N THR A 273 -10.55 7.41 2.01
CA THR A 273 -11.63 8.39 2.14
C THR A 273 -12.89 7.81 2.77
N GLY A 274 -13.02 6.48 2.80
CA GLY A 274 -14.13 5.78 3.42
C GLY A 274 -13.78 4.35 3.83
N PRO A 275 -14.55 3.74 4.77
CA PRO A 275 -14.35 2.35 5.16
C PRO A 275 -14.80 1.40 4.05
N VAL A 276 -14.11 0.27 3.91
CA VAL A 276 -14.48 -0.86 3.05
C VAL A 276 -14.73 -2.07 3.93
N TYR A 277 -15.73 -2.86 3.58
CA TYR A 277 -16.11 -4.07 4.30
C TYR A 277 -16.10 -5.28 3.37
N GLU A 278 -15.92 -6.46 3.93
CA GLU A 278 -16.01 -7.70 3.17
C GLU A 278 -17.41 -7.86 2.57
N GLY A 279 -17.48 -8.19 1.27
CA GLY A 279 -18.69 -8.24 0.47
C GLY A 279 -19.01 -6.94 -0.27
N ASP A 280 -18.35 -5.82 0.03
CA ASP A 280 -18.48 -4.61 -0.78
C ASP A 280 -18.03 -4.89 -2.23
N THR A 281 -18.67 -4.26 -3.21
CA THR A 281 -18.26 -4.29 -4.61
C THR A 281 -17.55 -2.98 -4.93
N LEU A 282 -16.32 -3.08 -5.45
CA LEU A 282 -15.47 -1.92 -5.74
C LEU A 282 -15.20 -1.79 -7.23
N TYR A 283 -15.19 -0.55 -7.74
CA TYR A 283 -14.69 -0.21 -9.08
C TYR A 283 -13.84 1.06 -9.03
N SER A 284 -13.05 1.30 -10.08
CA SER A 284 -12.15 2.45 -10.15
C SER A 284 -12.39 3.30 -11.39
N GLU A 285 -12.18 4.60 -11.22
CA GLU A 285 -11.84 5.53 -12.29
C GLU A 285 -10.33 5.75 -12.25
N LEU A 286 -9.63 5.41 -13.33
CA LEU A 286 -8.19 5.59 -13.46
C LEU A 286 -7.88 6.78 -14.37
N HIS A 287 -7.33 7.83 -13.78
CA HIS A 287 -6.88 9.02 -14.48
C HIS A 287 -5.39 8.89 -14.80
N VAL A 288 -5.02 9.04 -16.06
CA VAL A 288 -3.62 9.17 -16.46
C VAL A 288 -3.25 10.66 -16.37
N GLU A 289 -2.71 11.07 -15.21
CA GLU A 289 -2.38 12.47 -14.94
C GLU A 289 -1.14 12.92 -15.74
N SER A 290 -0.21 12.00 -16.02
CA SER A 290 0.97 12.25 -16.85
C SER A 290 1.48 10.98 -17.52
N ALA A 291 2.17 11.13 -18.65
CA ALA A 291 2.88 10.07 -19.36
C ALA A 291 4.22 10.63 -19.88
N CYS A 292 5.29 10.34 -19.13
CA CYS A 292 6.61 10.90 -19.37
C CYS A 292 7.54 9.82 -19.93
N PRO A 293 8.19 10.04 -21.08
CA PRO A 293 9.20 9.12 -21.58
C PRO A 293 10.35 8.97 -20.58
N VAL A 294 10.85 7.74 -20.43
CA VAL A 294 12.11 7.40 -19.73
C VAL A 294 12.96 6.53 -20.65
N ASP A 295 14.21 6.27 -20.31
CA ASP A 295 15.19 5.64 -21.21
C ASP A 295 14.68 4.37 -21.93
N ASN A 296 13.90 3.52 -21.25
CA ASN A 296 13.43 2.24 -21.77
C ASN A 296 11.91 2.16 -21.98
N GLY A 297 11.18 3.28 -21.88
CA GLY A 297 9.71 3.26 -21.97
C GLY A 297 9.08 4.55 -21.48
N GLY A 298 8.18 4.48 -20.52
CA GLY A 298 7.59 5.64 -19.90
C GLY A 298 7.12 5.43 -18.47
N ALA A 299 7.15 6.50 -17.70
CA ALA A 299 6.57 6.61 -16.38
C ALA A 299 5.17 7.23 -16.49
N LEU A 300 4.15 6.49 -16.10
CA LEU A 300 2.77 6.95 -16.05
C LEU A 300 2.45 7.44 -14.64
N GLY A 301 2.11 8.71 -14.50
CA GLY A 301 1.50 9.25 -13.28
C GLY A 301 0.01 8.95 -13.30
N LEU A 302 -0.42 8.08 -12.39
CA LEU A 302 -1.77 7.54 -12.34
C LEU A 302 -2.48 7.96 -11.05
N ARG A 303 -3.78 8.27 -11.16
CA ARG A 303 -4.66 8.46 -10.02
C ARG A 303 -5.84 7.51 -10.11
N SER A 304 -5.98 6.61 -9.15
CA SER A 304 -7.13 5.71 -9.02
C SER A 304 -8.09 6.25 -7.96
N LEU A 305 -9.30 6.59 -8.38
CA LEU A 305 -10.43 6.89 -7.51
C LEU A 305 -11.28 5.62 -7.38
N VAL A 306 -11.35 5.04 -6.19
CA VAL A 306 -12.09 3.79 -5.95
C VAL A 306 -13.40 4.09 -5.26
N TYR A 307 -14.45 3.46 -5.76
CA TYR A 307 -15.82 3.60 -5.25
C TYR A 307 -16.36 2.25 -4.79
N ALA A 308 -17.05 2.26 -3.66
CA ALA A 308 -17.87 1.15 -3.20
C ALA A 308 -19.32 1.37 -3.68
N VAL A 309 -19.85 0.38 -4.38
CA VAL A 309 -21.23 0.38 -4.91
C VAL A 309 -22.21 0.47 -3.74
N SER A 310 -23.23 1.28 -3.89
CA SER A 310 -24.30 1.48 -2.90
C SER A 310 -25.64 0.94 -3.42
N ASP A 311 -26.35 0.17 -2.58
CA ASP A 311 -27.69 -0.33 -2.93
C ASP A 311 -28.79 0.76 -2.87
N SER A 312 -28.52 1.89 -2.21
CA SER A 312 -29.55 2.88 -1.90
C SER A 312 -29.05 4.32 -1.86
N GLY A 313 -28.28 4.74 -2.87
CA GLY A 313 -27.73 6.10 -2.93
C GLY A 313 -26.55 6.21 -3.90
N PRO A 314 -25.85 7.34 -3.90
CA PRO A 314 -24.64 7.49 -4.71
C PRO A 314 -23.53 6.56 -4.18
N ASP A 315 -22.73 6.05 -5.10
CA ASP A 315 -21.55 5.25 -4.76
C ASP A 315 -20.57 6.07 -3.90
N ARG A 316 -19.93 5.40 -2.98
CA ARG A 316 -19.11 6.05 -1.96
C ARG A 316 -17.63 5.92 -2.34
N GLN A 317 -16.96 7.05 -2.54
CA GLN A 317 -15.51 7.05 -2.71
C GLN A 317 -14.82 6.52 -1.44
N VAL A 318 -13.93 5.55 -1.60
CA VAL A 318 -13.24 4.86 -0.51
C VAL A 318 -11.73 5.00 -0.56
N LEU A 319 -11.18 5.33 -1.74
CA LEU A 319 -9.75 5.52 -1.95
C LEU A 319 -9.50 6.63 -2.97
N ASP A 320 -8.45 7.43 -2.73
CA ASP A 320 -7.80 8.31 -3.71
C ASP A 320 -6.31 7.99 -3.69
N TRP A 321 -5.82 7.32 -4.73
CA TRP A 321 -4.47 6.80 -4.79
C TRP A 321 -3.72 7.33 -6.01
N ARG A 322 -2.65 8.11 -5.78
CA ARG A 322 -1.72 8.58 -6.80
C ARG A 322 -0.44 7.80 -6.76
N PHE A 323 -0.08 7.21 -7.88
CA PHE A 323 1.10 6.36 -8.01
C PHE A 323 1.76 6.52 -9.37
N THR A 324 3.02 6.16 -9.45
CA THR A 324 3.77 6.09 -10.71
C THR A 324 3.98 4.64 -11.08
N ALA A 325 3.63 4.29 -12.31
CA ALA A 325 3.86 2.97 -12.88
C ALA A 325 4.79 3.05 -14.09
N LEU A 326 5.61 2.01 -14.28
CA LEU A 326 6.44 1.83 -15.47
C LEU A 326 5.63 1.11 -16.56
N GLN A 327 5.76 1.58 -17.79
CA GLN A 327 5.29 0.90 -19.00
C GLN A 327 6.40 0.95 -20.07
N PHE A 328 6.72 -0.20 -20.68
CA PHE A 328 7.74 -0.28 -21.73
C PHE A 328 7.20 0.05 -23.12
#